data_eb60b13808051f53ed174c7b032b9b27
#
_entry.id   eb60b13808051f53ed174c7b032b9b27
#
_cell.length_a   1.000
_cell.length_b   1.000
_cell.length_c   1.000
_cell.angle_alpha   90.00
_cell.angle_beta   90.00
_cell.angle_gamma   90.00
#
_symmetry.space_group_name_H-M   'P 1'
#
loop_
_entity.id
_entity.type
_entity.pdbx_description
1 polymer ?
#
loop_
_entity_poly.entity_id
_entity_poly.type
_entity_poly.pdbx_seq_one_letter_code
_entity_poly.pdbx_strand_id
1 'polypeptide(L)'
;MKHSIFNIVLWAAALTACGDSLDQAPISSLSQSTLPASDADAIALVNSVYAVNIGKSTAFGYMTDLVTETTISGENPNGGGGLLGLLKWDANNSYVVGMWNDLAKGIANANDAIDRVQDNAQVSLSTQQRVIGEAKFLRAYYLNYAVQFWGDYPIVLHNVEGSSVERQPVDAVYAQIEQDLLDAAEVLPASYGSTDLGRATRGAAWALLSKVYLTWGQVSPTFSEAERKAKYAQAVEAANQVTGYALEEDFSANWDNNNRNGKESIFATQHNTGSAADGTGGNHLCHCAFSSGFSNSLPHVVPANRDVEDSYAPGDQRREASFADSLYNPETGNYYVFDLPRFRKYIDISDPNGSANNRNVNRTILRYAEVLLVKAEAINERDGGPNAEAYEAINQVRRRAFRSFPVEQPSAYDLSTGLSYADFQQAVRQERQWEFVYEQKHWLDLVRWRILVKTIKNSTVAQDPQYNKQTIDFHHYRYPIPQAQREINPEGLWQNWGYDGYDESKTGANPYAGFE
;
A
#
# COMPACT_ATOMS: atom_id res chain seq x y z
N MET A 1 11.33 -80.61 -11.29
CA MET A 1 11.69 -79.40 -12.03
C MET A 1 10.51 -78.71 -12.76
N LYS A 2 9.48 -79.45 -13.23
CA LYS A 2 8.34 -78.81 -13.94
C LYS A 2 7.39 -77.99 -13.05
N HIS A 3 7.24 -78.27 -11.76
CA HIS A 3 6.36 -77.56 -10.84
C HIS A 3 6.98 -76.26 -10.29
N SER A 4 8.30 -76.17 -10.20
CA SER A 4 8.99 -74.94 -9.73
C SER A 4 8.96 -73.81 -10.76
N ILE A 5 8.99 -74.15 -12.04
CA ILE A 5 8.95 -73.16 -13.13
C ILE A 5 7.55 -72.55 -13.24
N PHE A 6 6.48 -73.31 -13.02
CA PHE A 6 5.10 -72.83 -13.08
C PHE A 6 4.77 -71.87 -11.93
N ASN A 7 5.31 -72.06 -10.75
CA ASN A 7 5.13 -71.14 -9.62
C ASN A 7 5.92 -69.86 -9.79
N ILE A 8 7.09 -69.86 -10.42
CA ILE A 8 7.88 -68.66 -10.69
C ILE A 8 7.18 -67.77 -11.76
N VAL A 9 6.56 -68.36 -12.76
CA VAL A 9 5.80 -67.61 -13.78
C VAL A 9 4.51 -66.99 -13.21
N LEU A 10 3.83 -67.67 -12.28
CA LEU A 10 2.66 -67.13 -11.60
C LEU A 10 3.00 -65.94 -10.66
N TRP A 11 4.15 -65.96 -10.00
CA TRP A 11 4.63 -64.86 -9.17
C TRP A 11 5.14 -63.68 -10.01
N ALA A 12 5.71 -63.90 -11.17
CA ALA A 12 6.14 -62.86 -12.09
C ALA A 12 4.93 -62.13 -12.76
N ALA A 13 3.83 -62.85 -13.02
CA ALA A 13 2.59 -62.25 -13.56
C ALA A 13 1.81 -61.43 -12.52
N ALA A 14 1.97 -61.72 -11.21
CA ALA A 14 1.34 -60.96 -10.14
C ALA A 14 2.02 -59.59 -9.85
N LEU A 15 3.28 -59.41 -10.29
CA LEU A 15 4.03 -58.17 -10.10
C LEU A 15 3.79 -57.11 -11.19
N THR A 16 3.14 -57.46 -12.31
CA THR A 16 2.84 -56.53 -13.39
C THR A 16 1.40 -55.95 -13.35
N ALA A 17 0.56 -56.40 -12.41
CA ALA A 17 -0.85 -56.00 -12.31
C ALA A 17 -1.13 -54.82 -11.35
N CYS A 18 -0.10 -54.27 -10.70
CA CYS A 18 -0.28 -53.17 -9.72
C CYS A 18 0.21 -51.78 -10.20
N GLY A 19 0.47 -51.60 -11.51
CA GLY A 19 0.96 -50.33 -12.03
C GLY A 19 -0.13 -49.21 -12.11
N ASP A 20 -1.33 -49.56 -12.54
CA ASP A 20 -2.34 -48.53 -12.90
C ASP A 20 -3.31 -48.13 -11.77
N SER A 21 -3.28 -48.82 -10.61
CA SER A 21 -4.20 -48.48 -9.51
C SER A 21 -3.60 -47.56 -8.45
N LEU A 22 -2.28 -47.27 -8.53
CA LEU A 22 -1.59 -46.39 -7.61
C LEU A 22 -1.48 -44.94 -8.12
N ASP A 23 -1.75 -44.70 -9.40
CA ASP A 23 -1.76 -43.37 -10.04
C ASP A 23 -3.18 -42.79 -10.23
N GLN A 24 -4.15 -43.27 -9.48
CA GLN A 24 -5.45 -42.59 -9.47
C GLN A 24 -5.31 -41.25 -8.73
N ALA A 25 -5.42 -40.13 -9.51
CA ALA A 25 -5.62 -38.81 -8.92
C ALA A 25 -6.81 -38.89 -7.95
N PRO A 26 -6.69 -38.40 -6.73
CA PRO A 26 -7.76 -38.48 -5.73
C PRO A 26 -9.03 -37.82 -6.24
N ILE A 27 -10.06 -38.61 -6.49
CA ILE A 27 -11.35 -38.19 -7.05
C ILE A 27 -12.13 -37.29 -6.05
N SER A 28 -11.68 -37.21 -4.80
CA SER A 28 -12.33 -36.49 -3.70
C SER A 28 -11.55 -35.30 -3.16
N SER A 29 -10.37 -34.98 -3.68
CA SER A 29 -9.62 -33.77 -3.35
C SER A 29 -9.25 -33.05 -4.65
N LEU A 30 -9.66 -31.80 -4.79
CA LEU A 30 -9.16 -30.89 -5.82
C LEU A 30 -7.64 -30.80 -5.66
N SER A 31 -6.87 -31.45 -6.54
CA SER A 31 -5.42 -31.31 -6.52
C SER A 31 -5.06 -29.92 -7.10
N GLN A 32 -4.05 -29.28 -6.55
CA GLN A 32 -3.56 -27.99 -7.08
C GLN A 32 -3.23 -28.06 -8.58
N SER A 33 -2.93 -29.24 -9.11
CA SER A 33 -2.58 -29.44 -10.53
C SER A 33 -3.79 -29.44 -11.49
N THR A 34 -5.03 -29.50 -10.98
CA THR A 34 -6.27 -29.56 -11.80
C THR A 34 -7.10 -28.30 -11.74
N LEU A 35 -6.74 -27.29 -10.96
CA LEU A 35 -7.43 -26.01 -10.85
C LEU A 35 -6.82 -24.96 -11.81
N PRO A 36 -7.64 -24.04 -12.38
CA PRO A 36 -9.11 -23.94 -12.24
C PRO A 36 -9.83 -24.84 -13.23
N ALA A 37 -10.91 -25.49 -12.77
CA ALA A 37 -11.81 -26.30 -13.58
C ALA A 37 -13.14 -25.59 -13.93
N SER A 38 -13.30 -24.35 -13.46
CA SER A 38 -14.48 -23.53 -13.65
C SER A 38 -14.18 -22.03 -13.48
N ASP A 39 -15.12 -21.18 -13.90
CA ASP A 39 -15.08 -19.73 -13.62
C ASP A 39 -15.00 -19.43 -12.11
N ALA A 40 -15.71 -20.20 -11.28
CA ALA A 40 -15.68 -20.02 -9.83
C ALA A 40 -14.29 -20.32 -9.24
N ASP A 41 -13.62 -21.35 -9.73
CA ASP A 41 -12.26 -21.67 -9.29
C ASP A 41 -11.26 -20.59 -9.71
N ALA A 42 -11.40 -20.04 -10.94
CA ALA A 42 -10.56 -18.94 -11.40
C ALA A 42 -10.75 -17.69 -10.53
N ILE A 43 -12.00 -17.37 -10.16
CA ILE A 43 -12.31 -16.27 -9.22
C ILE A 43 -11.70 -16.55 -7.83
N ALA A 44 -11.74 -17.80 -7.35
CA ALA A 44 -11.12 -18.18 -6.08
C ALA A 44 -9.59 -17.99 -6.09
N LEU A 45 -8.92 -18.24 -7.22
CA LEU A 45 -7.47 -17.96 -7.37
C LEU A 45 -7.17 -16.48 -7.18
N VAL A 46 -7.88 -15.57 -7.87
CA VAL A 46 -7.63 -14.14 -7.68
C VAL A 46 -8.05 -13.64 -6.29
N ASN A 47 -9.03 -14.26 -5.64
CA ASN A 47 -9.36 -13.96 -4.25
C ASN A 47 -8.18 -14.24 -3.31
N SER A 48 -7.36 -15.26 -3.60
CA SER A 48 -6.14 -15.54 -2.83
C SER A 48 -5.11 -14.41 -2.94
N VAL A 49 -5.10 -13.67 -4.06
CA VAL A 49 -4.26 -12.48 -4.25
C VAL A 49 -4.76 -11.33 -3.37
N TYR A 50 -6.07 -11.04 -3.40
CA TYR A 50 -6.67 -10.03 -2.51
C TYR A 50 -6.48 -10.35 -1.03
N ALA A 51 -6.51 -11.64 -0.68
CA ALA A 51 -6.35 -12.11 0.71
C ALA A 51 -4.92 -11.93 1.26
N VAL A 52 -3.93 -11.70 0.39
CA VAL A 52 -2.64 -11.21 0.84
C VAL A 52 -2.84 -9.77 1.30
N ASN A 53 -3.32 -9.67 2.53
CA ASN A 53 -3.50 -8.39 3.19
C ASN A 53 -2.12 -7.78 3.42
N ILE A 54 -1.71 -6.88 2.52
CA ILE A 54 -0.49 -6.12 2.72
C ILE A 54 -0.63 -5.32 3.99
N GLY A 55 0.11 -5.82 4.86
CA GLY A 55 0.08 -5.26 6.15
C GLY A 55 -1.28 -5.55 6.76
N LYS A 56 -1.37 -6.68 7.40
CA LYS A 56 -1.99 -6.57 8.68
C LYS A 56 -1.62 -5.17 9.06
N SER A 57 -2.50 -4.24 8.90
CA SER A 57 -2.33 -2.78 8.72
C SER A 57 -1.32 -2.10 9.68
N THR A 58 -0.91 -2.82 10.73
CA THR A 58 0.12 -2.47 11.71
C THR A 58 1.50 -2.27 11.07
N ALA A 59 2.02 -3.28 10.34
CA ALA A 59 3.36 -3.19 9.74
C ALA A 59 3.43 -2.02 8.75
N PHE A 60 2.36 -1.83 7.97
CA PHE A 60 2.29 -0.76 7.00
C PHE A 60 2.28 0.62 7.68
N GLY A 61 1.45 0.82 8.72
CA GLY A 61 1.42 2.06 9.49
C GLY A 61 2.75 2.34 10.18
N TYR A 62 3.44 1.30 10.67
CA TYR A 62 4.76 1.46 11.29
C TYR A 62 5.83 1.86 10.28
N MET A 63 5.83 1.27 9.10
CA MET A 63 6.80 1.55 8.04
C MET A 63 6.51 2.84 7.25
N THR A 64 5.36 3.49 7.45
CA THR A 64 5.00 4.69 6.67
C THR A 64 4.63 5.90 7.52
N ASP A 65 3.99 5.70 8.67
CA ASP A 65 3.61 6.81 9.54
C ASP A 65 4.53 6.89 10.76
N LEU A 66 4.78 5.77 11.47
CA LEU A 66 5.56 5.78 12.71
C LEU A 66 7.01 6.23 12.54
N VAL A 67 7.57 6.02 11.36
CA VAL A 67 8.95 6.42 11.01
C VAL A 67 9.10 7.89 10.62
N THR A 68 8.03 8.71 10.75
CA THR A 68 8.04 10.12 10.39
C THR A 68 8.08 11.04 11.62
N GLU A 69 8.19 12.34 11.39
CA GLU A 69 8.16 13.37 12.45
C GLU A 69 6.76 13.58 13.03
N THR A 70 5.71 13.11 12.36
CA THR A 70 4.32 13.39 12.77
C THR A 70 3.81 12.46 13.85
N THR A 71 4.52 11.36 14.13
CA THR A 71 4.04 10.29 15.02
C THR A 71 5.11 9.78 15.97
N ILE A 72 4.68 9.23 17.10
CA ILE A 72 5.50 8.51 18.08
C ILE A 72 4.87 7.17 18.43
N SER A 73 5.66 6.28 19.05
CA SER A 73 5.22 4.97 19.50
C SER A 73 5.08 4.89 21.01
N GLY A 74 3.96 4.30 21.45
CA GLY A 74 3.79 3.84 22.83
C GLY A 74 4.30 2.41 23.05
N GLU A 75 4.90 1.77 22.04
CA GLU A 75 5.42 0.40 22.16
C GLU A 75 6.72 0.31 22.94
N ASN A 76 7.06 -0.93 23.34
CA ASN A 76 8.36 -1.23 23.91
C ASN A 76 9.48 -0.78 22.94
N PRO A 77 10.38 0.12 23.36
CA PRO A 77 11.44 0.67 22.50
C PRO A 77 12.41 -0.38 21.94
N ASN A 78 12.46 -1.58 22.55
CA ASN A 78 13.27 -2.70 22.07
C ASN A 78 12.47 -3.70 21.21
N GLY A 79 11.16 -3.49 21.03
CA GLY A 79 10.33 -4.27 20.11
C GLY A 79 10.43 -3.76 18.67
N GLY A 80 9.97 -4.57 17.71
CA GLY A 80 10.06 -4.21 16.28
C GLY A 80 9.43 -2.86 15.93
N GLY A 81 8.26 -2.55 16.50
CA GLY A 81 7.59 -1.25 16.29
C GLY A 81 8.30 -0.11 17.02
N GLY A 82 8.78 -0.34 18.25
CA GLY A 82 9.57 0.65 18.97
C GLY A 82 10.87 1.00 18.28
N LEU A 83 11.58 0.00 17.73
CA LEU A 83 12.78 0.22 16.93
C LEU A 83 12.50 1.03 15.66
N LEU A 84 11.37 0.79 14.98
CA LEU A 84 10.93 1.62 13.85
C LEU A 84 10.66 3.05 14.29
N GLY A 85 9.92 3.24 15.38
CA GLY A 85 9.62 4.57 15.95
C GLY A 85 10.85 5.37 16.35
N LEU A 86 11.93 4.68 16.74
CA LEU A 86 13.25 5.28 17.09
C LEU A 86 14.22 5.34 15.91
N LEU A 87 13.81 4.95 14.70
CA LEU A 87 14.66 4.90 13.50
C LEU A 87 15.94 4.05 13.72
N LYS A 88 15.79 2.88 14.36
CA LYS A 88 16.88 1.96 14.73
C LYS A 88 16.67 0.54 14.21
N TRP A 89 15.93 0.41 13.10
CA TRP A 89 15.69 -0.89 12.50
C TRP A 89 16.91 -1.43 11.74
N ASP A 90 16.98 -2.74 11.64
CA ASP A 90 17.97 -3.49 10.87
C ASP A 90 17.29 -4.51 9.93
N ALA A 91 18.10 -5.34 9.27
CA ALA A 91 17.65 -6.37 8.34
C ALA A 91 16.85 -7.53 8.99
N ASN A 92 16.79 -7.59 10.32
CA ASN A 92 16.04 -8.58 11.10
C ASN A 92 14.78 -8.00 11.75
N ASN A 93 14.48 -6.71 11.54
CA ASN A 93 13.26 -6.13 12.08
C ASN A 93 12.03 -6.89 11.59
N SER A 94 11.21 -7.39 12.52
CA SER A 94 10.08 -8.30 12.21
C SER A 94 9.05 -7.71 11.26
N TYR A 95 8.83 -6.39 11.29
CA TYR A 95 7.87 -5.72 10.39
C TYR A 95 8.45 -5.54 8.98
N VAL A 96 9.75 -5.25 8.87
CA VAL A 96 10.45 -5.17 7.58
C VAL A 96 10.47 -6.55 6.91
N VAL A 97 10.82 -7.60 7.66
CA VAL A 97 10.80 -8.99 7.18
C VAL A 97 9.39 -9.44 6.79
N GLY A 98 8.40 -9.14 7.65
CA GLY A 98 7.00 -9.48 7.39
C GLY A 98 6.47 -8.81 6.12
N MET A 99 6.75 -7.52 5.92
CA MET A 99 6.32 -6.78 4.73
C MET A 99 6.94 -7.33 3.45
N TRP A 100 8.24 -7.64 3.47
CA TRP A 100 8.90 -8.29 2.33
C TRP A 100 8.21 -9.59 1.95
N ASN A 101 7.95 -10.46 2.93
CA ASN A 101 7.33 -11.76 2.71
C ASN A 101 5.89 -11.63 2.19
N ASP A 102 5.12 -10.69 2.73
CA ASP A 102 3.74 -10.46 2.30
C ASP A 102 3.70 -9.96 0.85
N LEU A 103 4.57 -9.00 0.48
CA LEU A 103 4.64 -8.50 -0.90
C LEU A 103 5.07 -9.61 -1.88
N ALA A 104 6.11 -10.38 -1.53
CA ALA A 104 6.56 -11.51 -2.35
C ALA A 104 5.47 -12.56 -2.53
N LYS A 105 4.72 -12.88 -1.45
CA LYS A 105 3.57 -13.79 -1.52
C LYS A 105 2.46 -13.25 -2.42
N GLY A 106 2.17 -11.94 -2.33
CA GLY A 106 1.15 -11.30 -3.19
C GLY A 106 1.52 -11.40 -4.67
N ILE A 107 2.78 -11.14 -5.01
CA ILE A 107 3.30 -11.28 -6.37
C ILE A 107 3.21 -12.74 -6.84
N ALA A 108 3.62 -13.69 -6.00
CA ALA A 108 3.58 -15.11 -6.33
C ALA A 108 2.14 -15.62 -6.57
N ASN A 109 1.18 -15.21 -5.71
CA ASN A 109 -0.22 -15.57 -5.91
C ASN A 109 -0.80 -14.94 -7.20
N ALA A 110 -0.40 -13.71 -7.53
CA ALA A 110 -0.83 -13.06 -8.76
C ALA A 110 -0.29 -13.80 -10.00
N ASN A 111 0.99 -14.21 -9.98
CA ASN A 111 1.58 -15.02 -11.04
C ASN A 111 0.84 -16.36 -11.20
N ASP A 112 0.57 -17.06 -10.09
CA ASP A 112 -0.17 -18.33 -10.12
C ASP A 112 -1.57 -18.16 -10.72
N ALA A 113 -2.29 -17.08 -10.36
CA ALA A 113 -3.60 -16.78 -10.93
C ALA A 113 -3.53 -16.49 -12.44
N ILE A 114 -2.53 -15.73 -12.89
CA ILE A 114 -2.32 -15.42 -14.31
C ILE A 114 -1.99 -16.70 -15.08
N ASP A 115 -0.96 -17.44 -14.65
CA ASP A 115 -0.43 -18.61 -15.36
C ASP A 115 -1.47 -19.73 -15.51
N ARG A 116 -2.31 -19.94 -14.48
CA ARG A 116 -3.32 -21.02 -14.50
C ARG A 116 -4.60 -20.65 -15.23
N VAL A 117 -4.93 -19.36 -15.31
CA VAL A 117 -6.17 -18.90 -15.93
C VAL A 117 -5.97 -18.57 -17.41
N GLN A 118 -4.77 -18.11 -17.78
CA GLN A 118 -4.46 -17.80 -19.17
C GLN A 118 -4.62 -19.03 -20.06
N ASP A 119 -5.35 -18.88 -21.16
CA ASP A 119 -5.62 -19.92 -22.16
C ASP A 119 -6.29 -21.20 -21.60
N ASN A 120 -6.90 -21.14 -20.43
CA ASN A 120 -7.58 -22.27 -19.81
C ASN A 120 -8.96 -22.49 -20.43
N ALA A 121 -9.12 -23.57 -21.19
CA ALA A 121 -10.37 -23.91 -21.89
C ALA A 121 -11.57 -24.21 -20.97
N GLN A 122 -11.35 -24.42 -19.67
CA GLN A 122 -12.42 -24.65 -18.68
C GLN A 122 -12.96 -23.34 -18.08
N VAL A 123 -12.34 -22.20 -18.39
CA VAL A 123 -12.70 -20.87 -17.88
C VAL A 123 -13.20 -20.03 -19.05
N SER A 124 -14.33 -19.36 -18.87
CA SER A 124 -14.88 -18.47 -19.92
C SER A 124 -13.93 -17.30 -20.21
N LEU A 125 -13.87 -16.86 -21.47
CA LEU A 125 -12.97 -15.77 -21.88
C LEU A 125 -13.18 -14.49 -21.05
N SER A 126 -14.42 -14.16 -20.72
CA SER A 126 -14.74 -12.99 -19.88
C SER A 126 -14.19 -13.12 -18.47
N THR A 127 -14.23 -14.32 -17.88
CA THR A 127 -13.65 -14.59 -16.56
C THR A 127 -12.14 -14.60 -16.63
N GLN A 128 -11.53 -15.16 -17.68
CA GLN A 128 -10.09 -15.09 -17.89
C GLN A 128 -9.61 -13.63 -17.93
N GLN A 129 -10.20 -12.80 -18.78
CA GLN A 129 -9.85 -11.38 -18.89
C GLN A 129 -9.98 -10.65 -17.56
N ARG A 130 -11.08 -10.84 -16.84
CA ARG A 130 -11.32 -10.25 -15.54
C ARG A 130 -10.26 -10.67 -14.52
N VAL A 131 -10.06 -11.98 -14.34
CA VAL A 131 -9.14 -12.54 -13.33
C VAL A 131 -7.70 -12.13 -13.61
N ILE A 132 -7.26 -12.19 -14.87
CA ILE A 132 -5.93 -11.76 -15.28
C ILE A 132 -5.75 -10.25 -15.07
N GLY A 133 -6.76 -9.44 -15.40
CA GLY A 133 -6.73 -7.99 -15.17
C GLY A 133 -6.64 -7.64 -13.69
N GLU A 134 -7.45 -8.28 -12.83
CA GLU A 134 -7.39 -8.11 -11.37
C GLU A 134 -6.03 -8.57 -10.81
N ALA A 135 -5.50 -9.71 -11.25
CA ALA A 135 -4.21 -10.23 -10.81
C ALA A 135 -3.04 -9.33 -11.22
N LYS A 136 -3.03 -8.79 -12.45
CA LYS A 136 -2.04 -7.82 -12.92
C LYS A 136 -2.11 -6.52 -12.12
N PHE A 137 -3.30 -5.97 -11.88
CA PHE A 137 -3.47 -4.80 -11.02
C PHE A 137 -2.87 -5.03 -9.63
N LEU A 138 -3.16 -6.17 -9.01
CA LEU A 138 -2.66 -6.50 -7.67
C LEU A 138 -1.14 -6.76 -7.68
N ARG A 139 -0.58 -7.39 -8.71
CA ARG A 139 0.87 -7.55 -8.87
C ARG A 139 1.57 -6.19 -8.97
N ALA A 140 1.04 -5.30 -9.80
CA ALA A 140 1.54 -3.93 -9.91
C ALA A 140 1.45 -3.17 -8.58
N TYR A 141 0.36 -3.34 -7.85
CA TYR A 141 0.17 -2.75 -6.52
C TYR A 141 1.23 -3.24 -5.52
N TYR A 142 1.53 -4.54 -5.50
CA TYR A 142 2.57 -5.11 -4.63
C TYR A 142 3.98 -4.67 -5.05
N LEU A 143 4.29 -4.71 -6.34
CA LEU A 143 5.56 -4.22 -6.87
C LEU A 143 5.76 -2.72 -6.60
N ASN A 144 4.70 -1.90 -6.67
CA ASN A 144 4.78 -0.48 -6.38
C ASN A 144 5.20 -0.17 -4.94
N TYR A 145 4.75 -0.95 -3.96
CA TYR A 145 5.26 -0.80 -2.60
C TYR A 145 6.65 -1.40 -2.43
N ALA A 146 6.93 -2.53 -3.07
CA ALA A 146 8.24 -3.14 -3.01
C ALA A 146 9.34 -2.19 -3.51
N VAL A 147 9.16 -1.57 -4.67
CA VAL A 147 10.14 -0.62 -5.23
C VAL A 147 10.28 0.64 -4.38
N GLN A 148 9.19 1.12 -3.76
CA GLN A 148 9.25 2.29 -2.88
C GLN A 148 9.95 1.98 -1.55
N PHE A 149 9.80 0.78 -1.00
CA PHE A 149 10.46 0.40 0.26
C PHE A 149 11.93 -0.01 0.05
N TRP A 150 12.25 -0.75 -0.98
CA TRP A 150 13.59 -1.36 -1.14
C TRP A 150 14.40 -0.86 -2.34
N GLY A 151 13.82 -0.04 -3.21
CA GLY A 151 14.49 0.36 -4.44
C GLY A 151 14.49 -0.77 -5.47
N ASP A 152 15.67 -1.14 -5.98
CA ASP A 152 15.80 -2.28 -6.86
C ASP A 152 15.13 -3.51 -6.25
N TYR A 153 14.35 -4.25 -7.06
CA TYR A 153 13.55 -5.36 -6.57
C TYR A 153 13.44 -6.47 -7.62
N PRO A 154 13.33 -7.76 -7.22
CA PRO A 154 13.14 -8.84 -8.18
C PRO A 154 11.85 -8.71 -8.98
N ILE A 155 11.94 -8.88 -10.30
CA ILE A 155 10.78 -9.00 -11.18
C ILE A 155 10.56 -10.48 -11.47
N VAL A 156 9.57 -11.08 -10.81
CA VAL A 156 9.18 -12.47 -10.99
C VAL A 156 7.79 -12.48 -11.62
N LEU A 157 7.68 -12.98 -12.85
CA LEU A 157 6.42 -13.02 -13.60
C LEU A 157 5.81 -14.42 -13.64
N HIS A 158 6.61 -15.45 -13.38
CA HIS A 158 6.21 -16.85 -13.33
C HIS A 158 6.84 -17.51 -12.11
N ASN A 159 6.09 -18.38 -11.43
CA ASN A 159 6.60 -19.10 -10.27
C ASN A 159 7.39 -20.33 -10.73
N VAL A 160 8.71 -20.29 -10.62
CA VAL A 160 9.61 -21.39 -10.98
C VAL A 160 10.34 -21.88 -9.73
N GLU A 161 10.22 -23.16 -9.41
CA GLU A 161 10.94 -23.75 -8.28
C GLU A 161 12.47 -23.71 -8.50
N GLY A 162 13.20 -23.35 -7.45
CA GLY A 162 14.67 -23.36 -7.43
C GLY A 162 15.33 -22.27 -8.26
N SER A 163 14.59 -21.29 -8.76
CA SER A 163 15.17 -20.14 -9.48
C SER A 163 15.85 -19.17 -8.51
N SER A 164 17.10 -18.82 -8.81
CA SER A 164 17.75 -17.67 -8.19
C SER A 164 17.15 -16.40 -8.79
N VAL A 165 16.60 -15.52 -7.96
CA VAL A 165 16.06 -14.23 -8.40
C VAL A 165 17.11 -13.14 -8.19
N GLU A 166 17.14 -12.16 -9.08
CA GLU A 166 18.04 -11.01 -8.98
C GLU A 166 17.24 -9.72 -8.91
N ARG A 167 17.68 -8.79 -8.07
CA ARG A 167 17.12 -7.44 -8.03
C ARG A 167 17.31 -6.76 -9.37
N GLN A 168 16.25 -6.17 -9.88
CA GLN A 168 16.26 -5.38 -11.12
C GLN A 168 16.25 -3.89 -10.78
N PRO A 169 16.83 -3.03 -11.60
CA PRO A 169 16.86 -1.59 -11.38
C PRO A 169 15.46 -1.01 -11.18
N VAL A 170 15.35 0.04 -10.38
CA VAL A 170 14.10 0.78 -10.09
C VAL A 170 13.30 1.06 -11.36
N ASP A 171 13.95 1.53 -12.43
CA ASP A 171 13.25 1.87 -13.67
C ASP A 171 12.65 0.65 -14.39
N ALA A 172 13.30 -0.51 -14.30
CA ALA A 172 12.77 -1.76 -14.85
C ALA A 172 11.54 -2.23 -14.04
N VAL A 173 11.58 -2.08 -12.70
CA VAL A 173 10.44 -2.44 -11.86
C VAL A 173 9.24 -1.54 -12.17
N TYR A 174 9.45 -0.23 -12.31
CA TYR A 174 8.37 0.69 -12.69
C TYR A 174 7.84 0.42 -14.10
N ALA A 175 8.68 0.01 -15.06
CA ALA A 175 8.23 -0.38 -16.39
C ALA A 175 7.32 -1.62 -16.35
N GLN A 176 7.61 -2.60 -15.49
CA GLN A 176 6.73 -3.74 -15.29
C GLN A 176 5.39 -3.35 -14.63
N ILE A 177 5.43 -2.44 -13.65
CA ILE A 177 4.23 -1.91 -13.01
C ILE A 177 3.36 -1.17 -14.05
N GLU A 178 3.96 -0.33 -14.90
CA GLU A 178 3.28 0.36 -15.99
C GLU A 178 2.56 -0.63 -16.91
N GLN A 179 3.26 -1.67 -17.36
CA GLN A 179 2.69 -2.68 -18.26
C GLN A 179 1.51 -3.41 -17.62
N ASP A 180 1.65 -3.87 -16.38
CA ASP A 180 0.58 -4.57 -15.67
C ASP A 180 -0.66 -3.68 -15.47
N LEU A 181 -0.47 -2.38 -15.18
CA LEU A 181 -1.58 -1.44 -14.98
C LEU A 181 -2.27 -1.06 -16.29
N LEU A 182 -1.54 -0.91 -17.40
CA LEU A 182 -2.12 -0.67 -18.72
C LEU A 182 -2.95 -1.87 -19.17
N ASP A 183 -2.42 -3.08 -19.05
CA ASP A 183 -3.14 -4.31 -19.35
C ASP A 183 -4.41 -4.46 -18.48
N ALA A 184 -4.30 -4.14 -17.20
CA ALA A 184 -5.44 -4.16 -16.28
C ALA A 184 -6.51 -3.11 -16.69
N ALA A 185 -6.11 -1.89 -17.02
CA ALA A 185 -7.01 -0.81 -17.41
C ALA A 185 -7.79 -1.13 -18.70
N GLU A 186 -7.21 -1.92 -19.61
CA GLU A 186 -7.87 -2.34 -20.85
C GLU A 186 -9.05 -3.26 -20.59
N VAL A 187 -8.91 -4.23 -19.66
CA VAL A 187 -9.87 -5.32 -19.49
C VAL A 187 -10.79 -5.17 -18.27
N LEU A 188 -10.39 -4.40 -17.24
CA LEU A 188 -11.20 -4.25 -16.04
C LEU A 188 -12.46 -3.43 -16.28
N PRO A 189 -13.60 -3.78 -15.64
CA PRO A 189 -14.83 -3.02 -15.75
C PRO A 189 -14.72 -1.66 -15.05
N ALA A 190 -15.59 -0.72 -15.44
CA ALA A 190 -15.68 0.59 -14.79
C ALA A 190 -16.23 0.49 -13.35
N SER A 191 -17.11 -0.49 -13.09
CA SER A 191 -17.69 -0.73 -11.77
C SER A 191 -18.12 -2.19 -11.63
N TYR A 192 -18.36 -2.63 -10.39
CA TYR A 192 -18.88 -3.96 -10.07
C TYR A 192 -20.25 -3.88 -9.42
N GLY A 193 -21.05 -4.95 -9.55
CA GLY A 193 -22.27 -5.13 -8.78
C GLY A 193 -22.01 -5.37 -7.30
N SER A 194 -23.07 -5.38 -6.50
CA SER A 194 -22.99 -5.44 -5.02
C SER A 194 -22.20 -6.62 -4.46
N THR A 195 -22.15 -7.75 -5.16
CA THR A 195 -21.43 -8.97 -4.73
C THR A 195 -19.91 -8.86 -4.91
N ASP A 196 -19.45 -7.97 -5.76
CA ASP A 196 -18.04 -7.79 -6.13
C ASP A 196 -17.50 -6.39 -5.80
N LEU A 197 -18.22 -5.62 -4.98
CA LEU A 197 -17.76 -4.30 -4.53
C LEU A 197 -16.41 -4.39 -3.82
N GLY A 198 -15.55 -3.42 -4.11
CA GLY A 198 -14.20 -3.35 -3.53
C GLY A 198 -13.12 -4.03 -4.39
N ARG A 199 -13.48 -4.72 -5.48
CA ARG A 199 -12.50 -5.24 -6.44
C ARG A 199 -11.89 -4.12 -7.28
N ALA A 200 -10.73 -4.41 -7.85
CA ALA A 200 -10.03 -3.48 -8.73
C ALA A 200 -10.85 -3.15 -9.98
N THR A 201 -11.10 -1.87 -10.20
CA THR A 201 -11.81 -1.32 -11.36
C THR A 201 -10.82 -0.75 -12.38
N ARG A 202 -11.29 -0.42 -13.59
CA ARG A 202 -10.53 0.38 -14.56
C ARG A 202 -10.06 1.69 -13.96
N GLY A 203 -10.92 2.36 -13.18
CA GLY A 203 -10.56 3.60 -12.49
C GLY A 203 -9.47 3.40 -11.44
N ALA A 204 -9.44 2.25 -10.76
CA ALA A 204 -8.35 1.92 -9.82
C ALA A 204 -7.01 1.73 -10.54
N ALA A 205 -7.00 1.10 -11.73
CA ALA A 205 -5.79 0.94 -12.53
C ALA A 205 -5.23 2.31 -12.98
N TRP A 206 -6.08 3.20 -13.50
CA TRP A 206 -5.67 4.55 -13.89
C TRP A 206 -5.23 5.40 -12.70
N ALA A 207 -5.91 5.32 -11.56
CA ALA A 207 -5.54 6.06 -10.36
C ALA A 207 -4.17 5.63 -9.82
N LEU A 208 -3.89 4.32 -9.78
CA LEU A 208 -2.58 3.83 -9.39
C LEU A 208 -1.51 4.22 -10.40
N LEU A 209 -1.80 4.13 -11.70
CA LEU A 209 -0.88 4.48 -12.78
C LEU A 209 -0.51 5.97 -12.73
N SER A 210 -1.46 6.87 -12.46
CA SER A 210 -1.18 8.29 -12.31
C SER A 210 -0.17 8.58 -11.20
N LYS A 211 -0.34 7.91 -10.04
CA LYS A 211 0.59 8.00 -8.92
C LYS A 211 1.96 7.37 -9.24
N VAL A 212 1.97 6.24 -9.94
CA VAL A 212 3.18 5.56 -10.40
C VAL A 212 4.00 6.47 -11.31
N TYR A 213 3.39 7.09 -12.30
CA TYR A 213 4.08 8.00 -13.22
C TYR A 213 4.67 9.22 -12.52
N LEU A 214 3.92 9.86 -11.60
CA LEU A 214 4.43 10.96 -10.80
C LEU A 214 5.65 10.52 -9.99
N THR A 215 5.51 9.42 -9.24
CA THR A 215 6.59 8.91 -8.39
C THR A 215 7.80 8.50 -9.21
N TRP A 216 7.62 7.75 -10.30
CA TRP A 216 8.71 7.33 -11.18
C TRP A 216 9.48 8.51 -11.77
N GLY A 217 8.76 9.54 -12.27
CA GLY A 217 9.38 10.77 -12.75
C GLY A 217 10.26 11.46 -11.70
N GLN A 218 9.87 11.39 -10.42
CA GLN A 218 10.62 12.00 -9.32
C GLN A 218 11.82 11.15 -8.84
N VAL A 219 11.68 9.82 -8.80
CA VAL A 219 12.68 8.95 -8.16
C VAL A 219 13.65 8.27 -9.12
N SER A 220 13.37 8.21 -10.43
CA SER A 220 14.27 7.56 -11.39
C SER A 220 15.69 8.12 -11.27
N PRO A 221 16.71 7.26 -11.13
CA PRO A 221 18.08 7.69 -11.10
C PRO A 221 18.66 8.00 -12.50
N THR A 222 17.99 7.55 -13.57
CA THR A 222 18.53 7.59 -14.93
C THR A 222 17.86 8.63 -15.83
N PHE A 223 16.64 9.11 -15.48
CA PHE A 223 15.88 9.99 -16.35
C PHE A 223 16.51 11.37 -16.52
N SER A 224 16.61 11.79 -17.76
CA SER A 224 16.80 13.20 -18.14
C SER A 224 15.60 14.04 -17.73
N GLU A 225 15.73 15.36 -17.73
CA GLU A 225 14.63 16.30 -17.47
C GLU A 225 13.46 16.08 -18.44
N ALA A 226 13.74 15.81 -19.72
CA ALA A 226 12.72 15.56 -20.73
C ALA A 226 11.91 14.27 -20.44
N GLU A 227 12.58 13.19 -20.01
CA GLU A 227 11.93 11.93 -19.62
C GLU A 227 11.09 12.11 -18.37
N ARG A 228 11.58 12.88 -17.37
CA ARG A 228 10.78 13.23 -16.18
C ARG A 228 9.51 13.97 -16.55
N LYS A 229 9.61 15.01 -17.40
CA LYS A 229 8.45 15.77 -17.88
C LYS A 229 7.47 14.90 -18.66
N ALA A 230 7.96 13.94 -19.45
CA ALA A 230 7.11 12.97 -20.13
C ALA A 230 6.33 12.10 -19.13
N LYS A 231 6.97 11.61 -18.06
CA LYS A 231 6.28 10.85 -17.00
C LYS A 231 5.24 11.71 -16.26
N TYR A 232 5.54 12.97 -15.98
CA TYR A 232 4.55 13.87 -15.38
C TYR A 232 3.35 14.15 -16.32
N ALA A 233 3.59 14.26 -17.63
CA ALA A 233 2.50 14.35 -18.60
C ALA A 233 1.63 13.10 -18.62
N GLN A 234 2.24 11.90 -18.59
CA GLN A 234 1.53 10.63 -18.45
C GLN A 234 0.75 10.53 -17.13
N ALA A 235 1.27 11.08 -16.02
CA ALA A 235 0.57 11.13 -14.75
C ALA A 235 -0.73 11.94 -14.84
N VAL A 236 -0.69 13.11 -15.50
CA VAL A 236 -1.86 13.96 -15.75
C VAL A 236 -2.88 13.26 -16.63
N GLU A 237 -2.43 12.62 -17.71
CA GLU A 237 -3.30 11.89 -18.63
C GLU A 237 -3.99 10.72 -17.92
N ALA A 238 -3.25 9.92 -17.16
CA ALA A 238 -3.81 8.82 -16.37
C ALA A 238 -4.81 9.32 -15.32
N ALA A 239 -4.54 10.45 -14.64
CA ALA A 239 -5.46 11.07 -13.71
C ALA A 239 -6.79 11.48 -14.39
N ASN A 240 -6.73 11.98 -15.63
CA ASN A 240 -7.90 12.36 -16.41
C ASN A 240 -8.77 11.14 -16.85
N GLN A 241 -8.20 9.93 -16.88
CA GLN A 241 -8.95 8.69 -17.14
C GLN A 241 -9.75 8.21 -15.91
N VAL A 242 -9.50 8.75 -14.73
CA VAL A 242 -10.22 8.38 -13.51
C VAL A 242 -11.57 9.09 -13.48
N THR A 243 -12.60 8.41 -13.92
CA THR A 243 -13.96 8.94 -14.03
C THR A 243 -14.95 8.13 -13.19
N GLY A 244 -16.08 8.75 -12.81
CA GLY A 244 -17.13 8.09 -12.01
C GLY A 244 -16.90 8.18 -10.50
N TYR A 245 -15.91 8.96 -10.05
CA TYR A 245 -15.61 9.22 -8.64
C TYR A 245 -15.79 10.70 -8.33
N ALA A 246 -16.05 11.03 -7.06
CA ALA A 246 -16.20 12.39 -6.58
C ALA A 246 -15.78 12.50 -5.12
N LEU A 247 -15.42 13.70 -4.66
CA LEU A 247 -15.13 13.94 -3.24
C LEU A 247 -16.39 13.73 -2.40
N GLU A 248 -16.24 13.11 -1.21
CA GLU A 248 -17.29 13.09 -0.20
C GLU A 248 -17.47 14.50 0.38
N GLU A 249 -18.71 14.94 0.57
CA GLU A 249 -18.98 16.27 1.13
C GLU A 249 -18.58 16.36 2.59
N ASP A 250 -18.91 15.32 3.36
CA ASP A 250 -18.37 15.13 4.70
C ASP A 250 -17.09 14.31 4.59
N PHE A 251 -15.97 14.91 4.97
CA PHE A 251 -14.68 14.25 4.94
C PHE A 251 -14.66 12.95 5.77
N SER A 252 -15.38 12.93 6.91
CA SER A 252 -15.43 11.77 7.79
C SER A 252 -16.14 10.57 7.17
N ALA A 253 -16.97 10.77 6.14
CA ALA A 253 -17.67 9.70 5.43
C ALA A 253 -16.73 8.67 4.78
N ASN A 254 -15.46 9.07 4.51
CA ASN A 254 -14.44 8.14 4.01
C ASN A 254 -14.11 7.00 5.00
N TRP A 255 -14.44 7.13 6.27
CA TRP A 255 -14.20 6.14 7.33
C TRP A 255 -15.49 5.67 8.01
N ASP A 256 -16.65 6.01 7.46
CA ASP A 256 -17.95 5.54 7.94
C ASP A 256 -18.26 4.14 7.38
N ASN A 257 -18.55 3.19 8.25
CA ASN A 257 -18.96 1.84 7.86
C ASN A 257 -20.25 1.80 7.04
N ASN A 258 -21.14 2.79 7.19
CA ASN A 258 -22.34 2.91 6.41
C ASN A 258 -22.08 3.46 4.99
N ASN A 259 -20.89 4.02 4.74
CA ASN A 259 -20.47 4.55 3.44
C ASN A 259 -19.28 3.76 2.84
N ARG A 260 -19.17 2.46 3.14
CA ARG A 260 -18.10 1.61 2.60
C ARG A 260 -18.12 1.61 1.08
N ASN A 261 -16.94 1.82 0.47
CA ASN A 261 -16.80 1.97 -0.99
C ASN A 261 -17.67 3.13 -1.55
N GLY A 262 -17.79 4.23 -0.80
CA GLY A 262 -18.49 5.44 -1.22
C GLY A 262 -17.87 6.10 -2.46
N LYS A 263 -18.46 7.19 -2.91
CA LYS A 263 -18.13 7.83 -4.21
C LYS A 263 -16.68 8.34 -4.32
N GLU A 264 -15.98 8.55 -3.20
CA GLU A 264 -14.57 8.95 -3.20
C GLU A 264 -13.61 7.75 -3.18
N SER A 265 -14.06 6.57 -2.70
CA SER A 265 -13.23 5.37 -2.58
C SER A 265 -12.99 4.74 -3.95
N ILE A 266 -11.74 4.67 -4.38
CA ILE A 266 -11.34 4.06 -5.66
C ILE A 266 -10.89 2.61 -5.44
N PHE A 267 -10.06 2.37 -4.43
CA PHE A 267 -9.59 1.05 -4.04
C PHE A 267 -9.30 1.00 -2.55
N ALA A 268 -9.82 -0.02 -1.88
CA ALA A 268 -9.67 -0.20 -0.44
C ALA A 268 -9.58 -1.68 -0.07
N THR A 269 -8.77 -1.99 0.96
CA THR A 269 -8.81 -3.31 1.59
C THR A 269 -10.14 -3.47 2.31
N GLN A 270 -10.87 -4.54 1.98
CA GLN A 270 -12.17 -4.83 2.58
C GLN A 270 -11.99 -5.55 3.92
N HIS A 271 -12.58 -5.03 4.97
CA HIS A 271 -12.53 -5.60 6.31
C HIS A 271 -13.92 -6.03 6.79
N ASN A 272 -13.99 -7.17 7.50
CA ASN A 272 -15.22 -7.68 8.09
C ASN A 272 -14.93 -8.35 9.44
N THR A 273 -15.62 -7.94 10.48
CA THR A 273 -15.49 -8.51 11.84
C THR A 273 -16.02 -9.93 11.95
N GLY A 274 -16.87 -10.39 11.04
CA GLY A 274 -17.45 -11.74 11.06
C GLY A 274 -16.50 -12.87 10.74
N SER A 275 -15.30 -12.58 10.23
CA SER A 275 -14.31 -13.56 9.77
C SER A 275 -13.15 -13.76 10.74
N ALA A 276 -13.36 -13.54 12.04
CA ALA A 276 -12.32 -13.78 13.07
C ALA A 276 -11.71 -15.19 13.03
N ALA A 277 -12.38 -16.15 12.38
CA ALA A 277 -11.92 -17.53 12.25
C ALA A 277 -10.80 -17.72 11.21
N ASP A 278 -10.63 -16.82 10.25
CA ASP A 278 -9.63 -16.91 9.18
C ASP A 278 -8.38 -16.06 9.41
N GLY A 279 -8.29 -15.39 10.56
CA GLY A 279 -7.14 -14.54 10.92
C GLY A 279 -7.05 -13.24 10.10
N THR A 280 -8.01 -12.93 9.25
CA THR A 280 -8.05 -11.69 8.46
C THR A 280 -8.54 -10.50 9.25
N GLY A 281 -8.81 -10.63 10.55
CA GLY A 281 -9.24 -9.63 11.55
C GLY A 281 -9.47 -8.21 11.05
N GLY A 282 -10.17 -7.39 11.81
CA GLY A 282 -10.53 -6.02 11.42
C GLY A 282 -9.31 -5.13 11.11
N ASN A 283 -9.58 -3.91 10.68
CA ASN A 283 -8.56 -2.93 10.34
C ASN A 283 -7.66 -2.59 11.54
N HIS A 284 -6.42 -3.04 11.52
CA HIS A 284 -5.43 -2.82 12.59
C HIS A 284 -4.96 -1.36 12.74
N LEU A 285 -5.26 -0.46 11.79
CA LEU A 285 -4.95 0.97 11.94
C LEU A 285 -5.74 1.58 13.10
N CYS A 286 -6.97 1.17 13.29
CA CYS A 286 -7.72 1.53 14.49
C CYS A 286 -7.04 0.99 15.76
N HIS A 287 -6.57 -0.26 15.73
CA HIS A 287 -5.82 -0.84 16.84
C HIS A 287 -4.55 -0.06 17.12
N CYS A 288 -3.77 0.33 16.11
CA CYS A 288 -2.56 1.12 16.31
C CYS A 288 -2.84 2.47 16.98
N ALA A 289 -3.96 3.12 16.65
CA ALA A 289 -4.35 4.39 17.23
C ALA A 289 -5.03 4.26 18.62
N PHE A 290 -5.62 3.10 18.94
CA PHE A 290 -6.47 2.87 20.11
C PHE A 290 -6.24 1.53 20.81
N SER A 291 -5.06 0.94 20.72
CA SER A 291 -4.76 -0.38 21.30
C SER A 291 -5.02 -0.49 22.80
N SER A 292 -4.93 0.61 23.51
CA SER A 292 -5.21 0.71 24.96
C SER A 292 -6.70 0.95 25.28
N GLY A 293 -7.56 1.00 24.26
CA GLY A 293 -8.98 1.31 24.44
C GLY A 293 -9.19 2.69 25.07
N PHE A 294 -10.18 2.77 25.96
CA PHE A 294 -10.48 3.97 26.75
C PHE A 294 -9.51 4.14 27.94
N SER A 295 -8.21 4.15 27.72
CA SER A 295 -7.19 4.36 28.74
C SER A 295 -6.25 5.50 28.37
N ASN A 296 -5.54 6.07 29.36
CA ASN A 296 -4.52 7.09 29.13
C ASN A 296 -3.18 6.51 28.68
N SER A 297 -3.07 5.19 28.55
CA SER A 297 -1.86 4.56 28.02
C SER A 297 -1.65 4.97 26.56
N LEU A 298 -0.41 5.22 26.17
CA LEU A 298 -0.08 5.56 24.79
C LEU A 298 -0.37 4.35 23.88
N PRO A 299 -1.16 4.52 22.81
CA PRO A 299 -1.32 3.52 21.76
C PRO A 299 -0.01 3.27 21.01
N HIS A 300 -0.04 2.30 20.09
CA HIS A 300 1.13 1.93 19.28
C HIS A 300 1.59 3.07 18.37
N VAL A 301 0.66 3.85 17.82
CA VAL A 301 0.94 5.02 16.96
C VAL A 301 0.04 6.17 17.40
N VAL A 302 0.65 7.27 17.78
CA VAL A 302 -0.05 8.50 18.16
C VAL A 302 0.57 9.71 17.49
N PRO A 303 -0.15 10.83 17.35
CA PRO A 303 0.47 12.10 17.00
C PRO A 303 1.63 12.41 17.93
N ALA A 304 2.73 12.86 17.36
CA ALA A 304 3.94 13.18 18.12
C ALA A 304 3.74 14.39 19.04
N ASN A 305 2.96 15.34 18.57
CA ASN A 305 2.58 16.58 19.23
C ASN A 305 1.33 17.14 18.56
N ARG A 306 1.02 18.40 18.78
CA ARG A 306 -0.11 19.09 18.14
C ARG A 306 0.26 19.84 16.85
N ASP A 307 1.50 19.82 16.40
CA ASP A 307 1.97 20.66 15.28
C ASP A 307 1.13 20.47 14.01
N VAL A 308 0.82 19.21 13.66
CA VAL A 308 -0.04 18.93 12.49
C VAL A 308 -1.48 19.34 12.76
N GLU A 309 -2.03 19.04 13.93
CA GLU A 309 -3.39 19.40 14.33
C GLU A 309 -3.58 20.92 14.33
N ASP A 310 -2.65 21.66 14.90
CA ASP A 310 -2.71 23.12 15.03
C ASP A 310 -2.45 23.86 13.71
N SER A 311 -1.87 23.15 12.73
CA SER A 311 -1.60 23.72 11.39
C SER A 311 -2.86 23.86 10.52
N TYR A 312 -3.97 23.18 10.86
CA TYR A 312 -5.22 23.34 10.11
C TYR A 312 -5.82 24.71 10.32
N ALA A 313 -6.29 25.31 9.22
CA ALA A 313 -6.97 26.59 9.30
C ALA A 313 -8.34 26.47 10.00
N PRO A 314 -8.80 27.54 10.68
CA PRO A 314 -10.12 27.55 11.31
C PRO A 314 -11.24 27.21 10.30
N GLY A 315 -12.11 26.28 10.64
CA GLY A 315 -13.21 25.81 9.80
C GLY A 315 -12.86 24.66 8.84
N ASP A 316 -11.61 24.20 8.80
CA ASP A 316 -11.24 22.98 8.07
C ASP A 316 -11.78 21.74 8.80
N GLN A 317 -12.79 21.09 8.20
CA GLN A 317 -13.44 19.92 8.81
C GLN A 317 -12.50 18.72 9.00
N ARG A 318 -11.36 18.68 8.29
CA ARG A 318 -10.41 17.58 8.36
C ARG A 318 -9.71 17.48 9.71
N ARG A 319 -9.53 18.60 10.42
CA ARG A 319 -8.97 18.61 11.77
C ARG A 319 -9.77 17.71 12.71
N GLU A 320 -11.08 17.96 12.82
CA GLU A 320 -11.96 17.19 13.71
C GLU A 320 -12.16 15.73 13.25
N ALA A 321 -12.12 15.49 11.95
CA ALA A 321 -12.22 14.13 11.39
C ALA A 321 -10.93 13.32 11.55
N SER A 322 -9.78 13.97 11.72
CA SER A 322 -8.47 13.30 11.80
C SER A 322 -7.98 13.13 13.23
N PHE A 323 -8.39 14.01 14.17
CA PHE A 323 -7.88 14.02 15.54
C PHE A 323 -9.03 14.02 16.56
N ALA A 324 -8.79 13.43 17.73
CA ALA A 324 -9.69 13.42 18.88
C ALA A 324 -8.91 13.69 20.15
N ASP A 325 -9.30 14.75 20.88
CA ASP A 325 -8.79 15.08 22.22
C ASP A 325 -9.46 14.25 23.31
N SER A 326 -10.66 13.74 23.01
CA SER A 326 -11.44 12.91 23.93
C SER A 326 -12.33 11.95 23.16
N LEU A 327 -12.70 10.84 23.82
CA LEU A 327 -13.68 9.89 23.31
C LEU A 327 -14.74 9.61 24.38
N TYR A 328 -15.98 9.56 23.94
CA TYR A 328 -17.10 9.13 24.77
C TYR A 328 -17.17 7.61 24.79
N ASN A 329 -17.21 7.02 25.99
CA ASN A 329 -17.50 5.60 26.17
C ASN A 329 -18.98 5.42 26.54
N PRO A 330 -19.82 4.87 25.65
CA PRO A 330 -21.25 4.70 25.90
C PRO A 330 -21.56 3.65 26.96
N GLU A 331 -20.66 2.69 27.22
CA GLU A 331 -20.87 1.68 28.28
C GLU A 331 -20.76 2.27 29.67
N THR A 332 -19.80 3.19 29.87
CA THR A 332 -19.55 3.80 31.18
C THR A 332 -20.19 5.17 31.32
N GLY A 333 -20.65 5.79 30.23
CA GLY A 333 -21.16 7.15 30.17
C GLY A 333 -20.09 8.24 30.36
N ASN A 334 -18.80 7.88 30.33
CA ASN A 334 -17.70 8.78 30.62
C ASN A 334 -16.98 9.25 29.35
N TYR A 335 -16.41 10.47 29.41
CA TYR A 335 -15.43 10.95 28.48
C TYR A 335 -14.02 10.62 28.97
N TYR A 336 -13.19 10.09 28.08
CA TYR A 336 -11.76 9.96 28.26
C TYR A 336 -11.07 11.10 27.56
N VAL A 337 -10.37 11.95 28.28
CA VAL A 337 -9.59 13.08 27.77
C VAL A 337 -8.12 12.62 27.68
N PHE A 338 -7.47 12.91 26.56
CA PHE A 338 -6.10 12.49 26.29
C PHE A 338 -5.13 13.67 26.40
N ASP A 339 -3.94 13.43 26.95
CA ASP A 339 -2.85 14.42 27.00
C ASP A 339 -2.33 14.77 25.59
N LEU A 340 -2.20 13.76 24.76
CA LEU A 340 -1.95 13.91 23.32
C LEU A 340 -3.18 13.46 22.54
N PRO A 341 -3.54 14.13 21.43
CA PRO A 341 -4.67 13.72 20.62
C PRO A 341 -4.50 12.28 20.13
N ARG A 342 -5.58 11.66 19.70
CA ARG A 342 -5.59 10.35 19.02
C ARG A 342 -5.95 10.55 17.57
N PHE A 343 -5.41 9.72 16.69
CA PHE A 343 -5.91 9.67 15.32
C PHE A 343 -7.33 9.11 15.32
N ARG A 344 -8.26 9.86 14.72
CA ARG A 344 -9.67 9.50 14.67
C ARG A 344 -10.06 8.72 13.43
N LYS A 345 -9.32 8.86 12.34
CA LYS A 345 -9.52 8.06 11.13
C LYS A 345 -9.49 6.56 11.46
N TYR A 346 -10.33 5.79 10.81
CA TYR A 346 -10.52 4.35 11.03
C TYR A 346 -11.15 3.95 12.38
N ILE A 347 -11.64 4.90 13.18
CA ILE A 347 -12.45 4.58 14.34
C ILE A 347 -13.89 4.40 13.90
N ASP A 348 -14.44 3.22 14.19
CA ASP A 348 -15.86 2.99 14.04
C ASP A 348 -16.62 3.59 15.23
N ILE A 349 -17.19 4.76 15.00
CA ILE A 349 -18.03 5.42 16.03
C ILE A 349 -19.40 4.77 16.17
N SER A 350 -19.83 3.92 15.24
CA SER A 350 -21.10 3.17 15.35
C SER A 350 -20.97 1.93 16.24
N ASP A 351 -19.74 1.42 16.44
CA ASP A 351 -19.42 0.35 17.38
C ASP A 351 -18.31 0.79 18.35
N PRO A 352 -18.61 1.65 19.32
CA PRO A 352 -17.64 2.12 20.30
C PRO A 352 -17.13 1.01 21.21
N ASN A 353 -17.83 -0.14 21.28
CA ASN A 353 -17.49 -1.30 22.10
C ASN A 353 -16.78 -2.39 21.30
N GLY A 354 -16.69 -2.24 19.99
CA GLY A 354 -15.94 -3.17 19.14
C GLY A 354 -14.54 -3.33 19.73
N SER A 355 -14.10 -4.58 19.93
CA SER A 355 -12.76 -4.82 20.43
C SER A 355 -11.78 -4.10 19.47
N ALA A 356 -10.71 -3.53 20.00
CA ALA A 356 -9.69 -2.85 19.20
C ALA A 356 -9.15 -3.69 18.03
N ASN A 357 -9.43 -4.99 18.02
CA ASN A 357 -9.03 -5.96 17.01
C ASN A 357 -10.10 -6.24 15.95
N ASN A 358 -11.31 -5.70 16.08
CA ASN A 358 -12.47 -6.07 15.25
C ASN A 358 -13.17 -4.84 14.67
N ARG A 359 -12.50 -4.11 13.80
CA ARG A 359 -13.07 -2.92 13.16
C ARG A 359 -13.38 -3.19 11.69
N ASN A 360 -14.62 -2.87 11.29
CA ASN A 360 -15.11 -3.06 9.92
C ASN A 360 -14.67 -1.96 8.95
N VAL A 361 -14.06 -0.89 9.44
CA VAL A 361 -13.67 0.24 8.58
C VAL A 361 -12.67 -0.21 7.54
N ASN A 362 -12.98 -0.03 6.28
CA ASN A 362 -12.08 -0.34 5.19
C ASN A 362 -10.80 0.53 5.26
N ARG A 363 -9.66 -0.07 4.94
CA ARG A 363 -8.44 0.71 4.72
C ARG A 363 -8.42 1.23 3.29
N THR A 364 -8.62 2.52 3.14
CA THR A 364 -8.57 3.18 1.82
C THR A 364 -7.14 3.28 1.33
N ILE A 365 -6.89 2.76 0.14
CA ILE A 365 -5.58 2.76 -0.52
C ILE A 365 -5.52 3.90 -1.53
N LEU A 366 -6.53 3.99 -2.39
CA LEU A 366 -6.69 5.04 -3.39
C LEU A 366 -8.05 5.71 -3.23
N ARG A 367 -8.07 7.03 -3.20
CA ARG A 367 -9.29 7.84 -3.19
C ARG A 367 -9.15 9.06 -4.09
N TYR A 368 -10.26 9.62 -4.51
CA TYR A 368 -10.30 10.62 -5.57
C TYR A 368 -9.52 11.90 -5.23
N ALA A 369 -9.47 12.29 -3.95
CA ALA A 369 -8.62 13.41 -3.52
C ALA A 369 -7.14 13.19 -3.85
N GLU A 370 -6.64 11.93 -3.78
CA GLU A 370 -5.25 11.66 -4.17
C GLU A 370 -5.01 11.85 -5.66
N VAL A 371 -5.97 11.45 -6.50
CA VAL A 371 -5.90 11.67 -7.95
C VAL A 371 -5.81 13.15 -8.28
N LEU A 372 -6.63 13.98 -7.61
CA LEU A 372 -6.60 15.43 -7.79
C LEU A 372 -5.25 16.05 -7.37
N LEU A 373 -4.71 15.64 -6.22
CA LEU A 373 -3.44 16.18 -5.74
C LEU A 373 -2.23 15.63 -6.52
N VAL A 374 -2.27 14.40 -7.02
CA VAL A 374 -1.29 13.88 -7.98
C VAL A 374 -1.31 14.70 -9.28
N LYS A 375 -2.50 14.99 -9.79
CA LYS A 375 -2.67 15.82 -11.00
C LYS A 375 -2.10 17.22 -10.82
N ALA A 376 -2.43 17.89 -9.70
CA ALA A 376 -1.93 19.23 -9.38
C ALA A 376 -0.39 19.26 -9.31
N GLU A 377 0.21 18.29 -8.61
CA GLU A 377 1.65 18.15 -8.48
C GLU A 377 2.32 17.85 -9.83
N ALA A 378 1.79 16.89 -10.58
CA ALA A 378 2.35 16.49 -11.88
C ALA A 378 2.36 17.64 -12.90
N ILE A 379 1.33 18.48 -12.91
CA ILE A 379 1.29 19.68 -13.77
C ILE A 379 2.38 20.67 -13.35
N ASN A 380 2.53 20.93 -12.06
CA ASN A 380 3.56 21.86 -11.56
C ASN A 380 4.98 21.37 -11.92
N GLU A 381 5.24 20.07 -11.79
CA GLU A 381 6.53 19.46 -12.16
C GLU A 381 6.78 19.48 -13.67
N ARG A 382 5.75 19.22 -14.48
CA ARG A 382 5.84 19.18 -15.94
C ARG A 382 6.11 20.57 -16.53
N ASP A 383 5.36 21.59 -16.05
CA ASP A 383 5.31 22.91 -16.66
C ASP A 383 6.31 23.90 -16.01
N GLY A 384 6.93 23.53 -14.88
CA GLY A 384 7.79 24.40 -14.10
C GLY A 384 7.01 25.51 -13.37
N GLY A 385 5.73 25.26 -13.09
CA GLY A 385 4.81 26.13 -12.38
C GLY A 385 3.35 25.69 -12.57
N PRO A 386 2.44 26.13 -11.70
CA PRO A 386 1.03 25.78 -11.79
C PRO A 386 0.33 26.50 -12.93
N ASN A 387 -0.58 25.82 -13.62
CA ASN A 387 -1.54 26.38 -14.55
C ASN A 387 -2.96 26.32 -13.95
N ALA A 388 -3.97 26.81 -14.70
CA ALA A 388 -5.35 26.83 -14.22
C ALA A 388 -5.88 25.43 -13.83
N GLU A 389 -5.46 24.38 -14.53
CA GLU A 389 -5.86 23.00 -14.24
C GLU A 389 -5.25 22.50 -12.93
N ALA A 390 -3.99 22.85 -12.64
CA ALA A 390 -3.34 22.52 -11.36
C ALA A 390 -4.04 23.21 -10.18
N TYR A 391 -4.39 24.50 -10.34
CA TYR A 391 -5.15 25.22 -9.33
C TYR A 391 -6.54 24.61 -9.11
N GLU A 392 -7.25 24.26 -10.16
CA GLU A 392 -8.57 23.65 -10.03
C GLU A 392 -8.50 22.31 -9.28
N ALA A 393 -7.52 21.47 -9.60
CA ALA A 393 -7.36 20.18 -8.96
C ALA A 393 -7.11 20.27 -7.44
N ILE A 394 -6.21 21.16 -6.99
CA ILE A 394 -5.97 21.34 -5.55
C ILE A 394 -7.14 22.07 -4.88
N ASN A 395 -7.77 23.03 -5.56
CA ASN A 395 -8.84 23.84 -4.99
C ASN A 395 -10.13 23.04 -4.77
N GLN A 396 -10.43 22.02 -5.57
CA GLN A 396 -11.54 21.11 -5.28
C GLN A 396 -11.37 20.43 -3.91
N VAL A 397 -10.15 19.96 -3.57
CA VAL A 397 -9.86 19.36 -2.26
C VAL A 397 -10.02 20.40 -1.15
N ARG A 398 -9.54 21.62 -1.35
CA ARG A 398 -9.66 22.73 -0.39
C ARG A 398 -11.11 23.15 -0.18
N ARG A 399 -11.88 23.30 -1.25
CA ARG A 399 -13.31 23.64 -1.18
C ARG A 399 -14.08 22.61 -0.36
N ARG A 400 -13.82 21.31 -0.59
CA ARG A 400 -14.40 20.25 0.22
C ARG A 400 -13.99 20.38 1.70
N ALA A 401 -12.71 20.66 1.99
CA ALA A 401 -12.21 20.81 3.34
C ALA A 401 -12.95 21.89 4.14
N PHE A 402 -13.36 22.95 3.48
CA PHE A 402 -14.12 24.07 4.06
C PHE A 402 -15.64 24.01 3.77
N ARG A 403 -16.16 22.87 3.32
CA ARG A 403 -17.59 22.66 3.00
C ARG A 403 -18.15 23.68 2.02
N SER A 404 -17.33 24.12 1.07
CA SER A 404 -17.72 25.04 0.00
C SER A 404 -18.16 24.25 -1.22
N PHE A 405 -19.46 24.14 -1.43
CA PHE A 405 -20.07 23.34 -2.48
C PHE A 405 -20.88 24.17 -3.47
N PRO A 406 -20.97 23.74 -4.74
CA PRO A 406 -20.27 22.60 -5.34
C PRO A 406 -18.77 22.85 -5.47
N VAL A 407 -17.95 21.79 -5.32
CA VAL A 407 -16.48 21.91 -5.31
C VAL A 407 -15.88 22.37 -6.64
N GLU A 408 -16.66 22.33 -7.72
CA GLU A 408 -16.29 22.81 -9.05
C GLU A 408 -16.43 24.35 -9.21
N GLN A 409 -16.97 25.03 -8.19
CA GLN A 409 -17.14 26.49 -8.22
C GLN A 409 -16.08 27.17 -7.35
N PRO A 410 -15.48 28.29 -7.83
CA PRO A 410 -14.51 29.07 -7.06
C PRO A 410 -15.04 29.48 -5.69
N SER A 411 -14.17 29.55 -4.70
CA SER A 411 -14.50 29.95 -3.33
C SER A 411 -13.43 30.85 -2.71
N ALA A 412 -13.74 31.42 -1.55
CA ALA A 412 -12.79 32.21 -0.77
C ALA A 412 -11.63 31.40 -0.20
N TYR A 413 -11.73 30.06 -0.25
CA TYR A 413 -10.72 29.13 0.26
C TYR A 413 -9.73 28.65 -0.80
N ASP A 414 -9.92 29.10 -2.06
CA ASP A 414 -9.02 28.75 -3.15
C ASP A 414 -7.63 29.34 -2.91
N LEU A 415 -6.61 28.65 -3.40
CA LEU A 415 -5.26 29.21 -3.44
C LEU A 415 -5.23 30.45 -4.36
N SER A 416 -4.54 31.49 -3.92
CA SER A 416 -4.29 32.65 -4.76
C SER A 416 -3.52 32.25 -6.02
N THR A 417 -3.94 32.74 -7.17
CA THR A 417 -3.23 32.51 -8.43
C THR A 417 -1.89 33.23 -8.47
N GLY A 418 -0.98 32.80 -9.35
CA GLY A 418 0.32 33.43 -9.54
C GLY A 418 1.41 32.95 -8.59
N LEU A 419 1.20 31.84 -7.91
CA LEU A 419 2.27 31.18 -7.13
C LEU A 419 3.42 30.75 -8.04
N SER A 420 4.64 30.87 -7.53
CA SER A 420 5.82 30.28 -8.17
C SER A 420 5.75 28.75 -8.14
N TYR A 421 6.59 28.07 -8.92
CA TYR A 421 6.76 26.61 -8.86
C TYR A 421 6.98 26.13 -7.41
N ALA A 422 7.90 26.78 -6.69
CA ALA A 422 8.26 26.38 -5.32
C ALA A 422 7.12 26.61 -4.32
N ASP A 423 6.42 27.75 -4.43
CA ASP A 423 5.31 28.08 -3.52
C ASP A 423 4.12 27.13 -3.75
N PHE A 424 3.83 26.80 -5.01
CA PHE A 424 2.77 25.84 -5.32
C PHE A 424 3.15 24.42 -4.90
N GLN A 425 4.41 24.01 -5.10
CA GLN A 425 4.92 22.74 -4.59
C GLN A 425 4.74 22.64 -3.06
N GLN A 426 5.08 23.71 -2.33
CA GLN A 426 4.87 23.73 -0.89
C GLN A 426 3.39 23.67 -0.52
N ALA A 427 2.52 24.36 -1.26
CA ALA A 427 1.07 24.29 -1.05
C ALA A 427 0.54 22.85 -1.27
N VAL A 428 0.99 22.15 -2.31
CA VAL A 428 0.61 20.74 -2.55
C VAL A 428 1.10 19.83 -1.42
N ARG A 429 2.34 20.00 -0.96
CA ARG A 429 2.91 19.22 0.15
C ARG A 429 2.10 19.40 1.43
N GLN A 430 1.74 20.64 1.75
CA GLN A 430 0.94 20.97 2.91
C GLN A 430 -0.49 20.41 2.78
N GLU A 431 -1.12 20.57 1.59
CA GLU A 431 -2.46 20.04 1.35
C GLU A 431 -2.49 18.51 1.46
N ARG A 432 -1.45 17.82 0.97
CA ARG A 432 -1.31 16.37 1.12
C ARG A 432 -1.15 15.96 2.58
N GLN A 433 -0.40 16.70 3.39
CA GLN A 433 -0.25 16.42 4.83
C GLN A 433 -1.59 16.52 5.56
N TRP A 434 -2.36 17.60 5.32
CA TRP A 434 -3.69 17.76 5.92
C TRP A 434 -4.68 16.70 5.45
N GLU A 435 -4.65 16.40 4.18
CA GLU A 435 -5.58 15.46 3.57
C GLU A 435 -5.32 14.01 3.99
N PHE A 436 -4.06 13.59 4.03
CA PHE A 436 -3.66 12.19 4.17
C PHE A 436 -2.99 11.85 5.51
N VAL A 437 -3.09 12.71 6.53
CA VAL A 437 -2.56 12.36 7.85
C VAL A 437 -3.09 10.99 8.30
N TYR A 438 -2.20 10.11 8.75
CA TYR A 438 -2.50 8.75 9.18
C TYR A 438 -3.15 7.85 8.09
N GLU A 439 -2.86 8.12 6.81
CA GLU A 439 -3.28 7.26 5.69
C GLU A 439 -2.10 6.52 5.02
N GLN A 440 -1.01 6.34 5.72
CA GLN A 440 0.19 5.61 5.31
C GLN A 440 0.84 6.16 4.02
N LYS A 441 0.83 7.47 3.84
CA LYS A 441 1.36 8.13 2.65
C LYS A 441 2.56 9.04 2.93
N HIS A 442 2.69 9.52 4.17
CA HIS A 442 3.61 10.62 4.50
C HIS A 442 5.08 10.25 4.28
N TRP A 443 5.56 9.11 4.78
CA TRP A 443 6.93 8.67 4.52
C TRP A 443 7.23 8.51 3.02
N LEU A 444 6.29 7.93 2.27
CA LEU A 444 6.41 7.76 0.82
C LEU A 444 6.54 9.11 0.10
N ASP A 445 5.78 10.12 0.56
CA ASP A 445 5.87 11.48 0.05
C ASP A 445 7.22 12.13 0.37
N LEU A 446 7.68 12.05 1.62
CA LEU A 446 8.98 12.59 2.03
C LEU A 446 10.15 11.96 1.27
N VAL A 447 10.09 10.66 1.00
CA VAL A 447 11.09 9.92 0.22
C VAL A 447 11.13 10.41 -1.23
N ARG A 448 9.98 10.45 -1.92
CA ARG A 448 9.93 10.87 -3.33
C ARG A 448 10.25 12.35 -3.53
N TRP A 449 9.96 13.20 -2.54
CA TRP A 449 10.36 14.61 -2.52
C TRP A 449 11.83 14.83 -2.12
N ARG A 450 12.54 13.79 -1.69
CA ARG A 450 13.96 13.81 -1.29
C ARG A 450 14.25 14.71 -0.09
N ILE A 451 13.30 14.83 0.84
CA ILE A 451 13.39 15.71 2.02
C ILE A 451 13.22 14.97 3.35
N LEU A 452 13.22 13.64 3.35
CA LEU A 452 12.98 12.81 4.54
C LEU A 452 13.89 13.18 5.70
N VAL A 453 15.21 13.19 5.47
CA VAL A 453 16.21 13.44 6.51
C VAL A 453 16.11 14.85 7.05
N LYS A 454 15.99 15.84 6.18
CA LYS A 454 15.85 17.26 6.55
C LYS A 454 14.56 17.49 7.36
N THR A 455 13.44 16.94 6.92
CA THR A 455 12.16 17.12 7.58
C THR A 455 12.18 16.55 8.99
N ILE A 456 12.67 15.33 9.17
CA ILE A 456 12.71 14.69 10.49
C ILE A 456 13.72 15.40 11.40
N LYS A 457 14.94 15.67 10.95
CA LYS A 457 15.97 16.34 11.77
C LYS A 457 15.55 17.71 12.28
N ASN A 458 14.77 18.44 11.50
CA ASN A 458 14.29 19.77 11.88
C ASN A 458 13.02 19.76 12.74
N SER A 459 12.41 18.61 12.97
CA SER A 459 11.20 18.49 13.76
C SER A 459 11.48 18.60 15.26
N THR A 460 10.49 19.09 16.02
CA THR A 460 10.53 19.14 17.49
C THR A 460 10.64 17.74 18.10
N VAL A 461 10.01 16.74 17.48
CA VAL A 461 10.00 15.34 17.90
C VAL A 461 11.39 14.70 17.83
N ALA A 462 12.16 15.03 16.81
CA ALA A 462 13.52 14.50 16.69
C ALA A 462 14.44 14.97 17.81
N GLN A 463 14.13 16.11 18.41
CA GLN A 463 14.91 16.72 19.50
C GLN A 463 14.44 16.24 20.88
N ASP A 464 13.29 15.57 20.97
CA ASP A 464 12.76 15.03 22.23
C ASP A 464 13.63 13.86 22.71
N PRO A 465 14.19 13.90 23.94
CA PRO A 465 15.07 12.84 24.47
C PRO A 465 14.40 11.46 24.54
N GLN A 466 13.08 11.41 24.69
CA GLN A 466 12.32 10.15 24.80
C GLN A 466 12.19 9.48 23.43
N TYR A 467 11.98 10.26 22.37
CA TYR A 467 11.69 9.74 21.03
C TYR A 467 12.85 9.88 20.06
N ASN A 468 13.82 10.72 20.38
CA ASN A 468 15.12 10.98 19.74
C ASN A 468 15.29 10.42 18.30
N LYS A 469 14.60 11.03 17.33
CA LYS A 469 14.71 10.67 15.92
C LYS A 469 15.90 11.31 15.20
N GLN A 470 16.87 11.89 15.95
CA GLN A 470 18.11 12.45 15.39
C GLN A 470 19.01 11.40 14.74
N THR A 471 18.76 10.12 15.01
CA THR A 471 19.45 8.99 14.35
C THR A 471 19.12 8.84 12.88
N ILE A 472 18.09 9.57 12.38
CA ILE A 472 17.76 9.57 10.95
C ILE A 472 18.98 9.87 10.09
N ASP A 473 19.21 9.08 9.06
CA ASP A 473 20.28 9.27 8.09
C ASP A 473 19.80 8.83 6.70
N PHE A 474 20.60 9.07 5.67
CA PHE A 474 20.23 8.84 4.27
C PHE A 474 19.91 7.38 3.94
N HIS A 475 20.47 6.39 4.68
CA HIS A 475 20.08 4.99 4.47
C HIS A 475 18.58 4.73 4.75
N HIS A 476 17.93 5.57 5.55
CA HIS A 476 16.50 5.46 5.86
C HIS A 476 15.56 5.82 4.70
N TYR A 477 16.10 6.27 3.56
CA TYR A 477 15.33 6.40 2.32
C TYR A 477 14.92 5.04 1.72
N ARG A 478 15.51 3.94 2.19
CA ARG A 478 15.15 2.57 1.84
C ARG A 478 15.22 1.68 3.07
N TYR A 479 14.44 0.63 3.08
CA TYR A 479 14.55 -0.41 4.09
C TYR A 479 15.64 -1.42 3.72
N PRO A 480 16.24 -2.10 4.70
CA PRO A 480 17.24 -3.14 4.43
C PRO A 480 16.57 -4.36 3.79
N ILE A 481 17.28 -5.03 2.91
CA ILE A 481 16.90 -6.36 2.42
C ILE A 481 16.98 -7.34 3.61
N PRO A 482 15.93 -8.13 3.90
CA PRO A 482 15.92 -9.03 5.02
C PRO A 482 17.10 -10.00 5.03
N GLN A 483 17.75 -10.17 6.19
CA GLN A 483 18.95 -10.98 6.34
C GLN A 483 18.76 -12.42 5.87
N ALA A 484 17.66 -13.06 6.27
CA ALA A 484 17.36 -14.44 5.89
C ALA A 484 17.22 -14.63 4.37
N GLN A 485 16.71 -13.64 3.65
CA GLN A 485 16.57 -13.69 2.20
C GLN A 485 17.93 -13.57 1.50
N ARG A 486 18.79 -12.71 2.04
CA ARG A 486 20.17 -12.56 1.54
C ARG A 486 21.02 -13.80 1.78
N GLU A 487 20.86 -14.48 2.91
CA GLU A 487 21.58 -15.73 3.21
C GLU A 487 21.23 -16.85 2.22
N ILE A 488 19.98 -16.90 1.74
CA ILE A 488 19.54 -17.87 0.74
C ILE A 488 20.07 -17.51 -0.66
N ASN A 489 20.14 -16.23 -0.99
CA ASN A 489 20.55 -15.73 -2.31
C ASN A 489 21.43 -14.48 -2.22
N PRO A 490 22.69 -14.61 -1.75
CA PRO A 490 23.56 -13.49 -1.48
C PRO A 490 23.96 -12.71 -2.75
N GLU A 491 24.07 -13.38 -3.89
CA GLU A 491 24.47 -12.75 -5.16
C GLU A 491 23.32 -11.94 -5.79
N GLY A 492 22.09 -12.45 -5.70
CA GLY A 492 20.93 -11.83 -6.32
C GLY A 492 20.25 -10.78 -5.44
N LEU A 493 20.42 -10.86 -4.11
CA LEU A 493 19.75 -9.99 -3.15
C LEU A 493 20.78 -9.18 -2.34
N TRP A 494 21.59 -8.35 -3.03
CA TRP A 494 22.54 -7.44 -2.39
C TRP A 494 21.85 -6.42 -1.47
N GLN A 495 22.57 -5.95 -0.45
CA GLN A 495 22.03 -5.03 0.56
C GLN A 495 21.94 -3.59 0.05
N ASN A 496 20.98 -2.83 0.57
CA ASN A 496 20.86 -1.41 0.34
C ASN A 496 22.00 -0.63 1.04
N TRP A 497 22.34 0.50 0.46
CA TRP A 497 23.38 1.39 0.96
C TRP A 497 23.17 1.77 2.43
N GLY A 498 24.25 1.79 3.20
CA GLY A 498 24.27 2.18 4.61
C GLY A 498 23.85 1.11 5.62
N TYR A 499 23.43 -0.09 5.15
CA TYR A 499 23.15 -1.25 6.01
C TYR A 499 24.29 -2.27 5.99
N ASP A 500 24.40 -3.09 7.05
CA ASP A 500 25.40 -4.14 7.15
C ASP A 500 25.35 -5.11 5.96
N GLY A 501 26.51 -5.39 5.39
CA GLY A 501 26.61 -6.23 4.19
C GLY A 501 26.29 -5.53 2.87
N TYR A 502 26.30 -4.21 2.87
CA TYR A 502 26.30 -3.40 1.67
C TYR A 502 27.55 -3.65 0.82
N ASP A 503 27.37 -3.69 -0.50
CA ASP A 503 28.44 -3.86 -1.49
C ASP A 503 28.40 -2.69 -2.49
N GLU A 504 29.41 -1.83 -2.42
CA GLU A 504 29.53 -0.65 -3.29
C GLU A 504 29.62 -1.00 -4.78
N SER A 505 30.17 -2.17 -5.11
CA SER A 505 30.28 -2.63 -6.50
C SER A 505 28.91 -2.92 -7.14
N LYS A 506 27.89 -3.22 -6.32
CA LYS A 506 26.51 -3.51 -6.77
C LYS A 506 25.63 -2.27 -6.75
N THR A 507 25.79 -1.39 -5.77
CA THR A 507 24.88 -0.25 -5.54
C THR A 507 25.48 1.11 -5.88
N GLY A 508 26.77 1.16 -6.19
CA GLY A 508 27.52 2.40 -6.40
C GLY A 508 27.79 3.16 -5.09
N ALA A 509 28.49 4.28 -5.21
CA ALA A 509 28.67 5.23 -4.11
C ALA A 509 27.30 5.78 -3.66
N ASN A 510 27.28 6.50 -2.54
CA ASN A 510 26.05 7.03 -1.94
C ASN A 510 24.97 7.46 -2.96
N PRO A 511 23.87 6.70 -3.13
CA PRO A 511 22.81 7.01 -4.11
C PRO A 511 21.96 8.23 -3.72
N TYR A 512 22.18 8.77 -2.53
CA TYR A 512 21.43 9.90 -1.95
C TYR A 512 22.24 11.20 -1.97
N ALA A 513 23.36 11.25 -2.72
CA ALA A 513 24.12 12.48 -2.90
C ALA A 513 23.22 13.57 -3.51
N GLY A 514 23.07 14.71 -2.80
CA GLY A 514 22.20 15.82 -3.21
C GLY A 514 20.74 15.72 -2.71
N PHE A 515 20.38 14.73 -1.89
CA PHE A 515 19.13 14.72 -1.15
C PHE A 515 19.22 15.64 0.09
N GLU A 516 18.07 16.09 0.59
CA GLU A 516 17.95 16.94 1.78
C GLU A 516 17.41 16.21 3.02
#